data_1a45b60fe1384854012bc1686d1545f6
#
_entry.id   1a45b60fe1384854012bc1686d1545f6
#
_cell.length_a   1.000
_cell.length_b   1.000
_cell.length_c   1.000
_cell.angle_alpha   90.00
_cell.angle_beta   90.00
_cell.angle_gamma   90.00
#
_symmetry.space_group_name_H-M   'P 1'
#
loop_
_entity.id
_entity.type
_entity.pdbx_description
1 polymer ?
#
loop_
_entity_poly.entity_id
_entity_poly.type
_entity_poly.pdbx_seq_one_letter_code
_entity_poly.pdbx_strand_id
1 'polypeptide(L)'
;IVIGICIFMFGFSLLTAKSGITPELVLNTFMVAVSLAVAAIPEGLATVVTISLSIGVTKMSRRNAVIRKLTAVETLGCAQVICSDKTGTLTQNRMTVVRTAGRDEKLLATAMSLCSDAEPDETEKAVGEPTECALVNFATALGLKKPALKAEYPRIAEAPFDSMRKLMTTVHNHNGEIIQFTKGAPDELLKRCTGYFDGSKVVPMTDALRREILAENKSMADDALRALAAAMRTWDEK
;
A
#
# COMPACT_ATOMS: atom_id res chain seq x y z
N ILE A 1 42.19 17.98 -20.06
CA ILE A 1 43.09 17.20 -20.93
C ILE A 1 43.20 17.85 -22.31
N VAL A 2 42.06 18.07 -23.05
CA VAL A 2 42.06 18.66 -24.43
C VAL A 2 42.75 20.02 -24.47
N ILE A 3 42.40 20.96 -23.55
CA ILE A 3 43.03 22.26 -23.42
C ILE A 3 44.53 22.13 -23.20
N GLY A 4 44.95 21.20 -22.35
CA GLY A 4 46.39 20.95 -22.08
C GLY A 4 47.15 20.48 -23.34
N ILE A 5 46.54 19.61 -24.14
CA ILE A 5 47.08 19.13 -25.41
C ILE A 5 47.20 20.29 -26.41
N CYS A 6 46.18 21.15 -26.51
CA CYS A 6 46.20 22.31 -27.41
C CYS A 6 47.28 23.32 -27.04
N ILE A 7 47.44 23.60 -25.73
CA ILE A 7 48.52 24.48 -25.22
C ILE A 7 49.88 23.86 -25.52
N PHE A 8 50.06 22.57 -25.26
CA PHE A 8 51.30 21.88 -25.56
C PHE A 8 51.63 21.90 -27.04
N MET A 9 50.72 21.61 -27.93
CA MET A 9 50.93 21.65 -29.39
C MET A 9 51.27 23.08 -29.84
N PHE A 10 50.55 24.09 -29.32
CA PHE A 10 50.86 25.48 -29.59
C PHE A 10 52.26 25.85 -29.17
N GLY A 11 52.67 25.57 -27.92
CA GLY A 11 54.00 25.85 -27.38
C GLY A 11 55.09 25.07 -28.14
N PHE A 12 54.87 23.79 -28.45
CA PHE A 12 55.83 22.97 -29.17
C PHE A 12 56.07 23.45 -30.61
N SER A 13 54.98 23.87 -31.30
CA SER A 13 55.11 24.43 -32.65
C SER A 13 55.92 25.72 -32.69
N LEU A 14 55.72 26.61 -31.66
CA LEU A 14 56.50 27.83 -31.57
C LEU A 14 57.99 27.56 -31.25
N LEU A 15 58.28 26.57 -30.41
CA LEU A 15 59.67 26.23 -29.99
C LEU A 15 60.45 25.56 -31.14
N THR A 16 59.77 24.84 -32.04
CA THR A 16 60.41 24.13 -33.16
C THR A 16 60.50 24.95 -34.44
N ALA A 17 60.01 26.19 -34.45
CA ALA A 17 60.04 27.06 -35.63
C ALA A 17 61.47 27.49 -35.97
N LYS A 18 62.05 26.90 -37.00
CA LYS A 18 63.44 27.19 -37.50
C LYS A 18 63.62 28.56 -38.11
N SER A 19 62.51 29.20 -38.57
CA SER A 19 62.50 30.49 -39.27
C SER A 19 62.35 31.70 -38.34
N GLY A 20 62.39 31.48 -37.02
CA GLY A 20 62.04 32.55 -36.04
C GLY A 20 60.56 32.71 -35.83
N ILE A 21 60.19 33.37 -34.74
CA ILE A 21 58.76 33.60 -34.37
C ILE A 21 58.24 34.83 -35.13
N THR A 22 57.40 34.60 -36.14
CA THR A 22 56.72 35.69 -36.84
C THR A 22 55.27 35.80 -36.37
N PRO A 23 54.66 37.03 -36.44
CA PRO A 23 53.23 37.22 -36.08
C PRO A 23 52.28 36.30 -36.83
N GLU A 24 52.59 36.04 -38.11
CA GLU A 24 51.77 35.14 -38.95
C GLU A 24 51.86 33.65 -38.46
N LEU A 25 53.04 33.22 -38.04
CA LEU A 25 53.25 31.87 -37.50
C LEU A 25 52.45 31.69 -36.20
N VAL A 26 52.49 32.67 -35.29
CA VAL A 26 51.74 32.69 -34.04
C VAL A 26 50.24 32.61 -34.31
N LEU A 27 49.71 33.45 -35.22
CA LEU A 27 48.32 33.48 -35.57
C LEU A 27 47.84 32.13 -36.16
N ASN A 28 48.55 31.60 -37.13
CA ASN A 28 48.21 30.31 -37.76
C ASN A 28 48.24 29.15 -36.77
N THR A 29 49.23 29.09 -35.90
CA THR A 29 49.37 28.06 -34.88
C THR A 29 48.23 28.16 -33.85
N PHE A 30 47.87 29.39 -33.47
CA PHE A 30 46.75 29.64 -32.58
C PHE A 30 45.42 29.19 -33.22
N MET A 31 45.16 29.54 -34.48
CA MET A 31 43.98 29.12 -35.22
C MET A 31 43.88 27.59 -35.33
N VAL A 32 44.96 26.90 -35.60
CA VAL A 32 45.01 25.41 -35.62
C VAL A 32 44.71 24.85 -34.23
N ALA A 33 45.32 25.39 -33.17
CA ALA A 33 45.08 24.94 -31.79
C ALA A 33 43.60 25.11 -31.37
N VAL A 34 43.00 26.25 -31.70
CA VAL A 34 41.56 26.50 -31.43
C VAL A 34 40.68 25.55 -32.24
N SER A 35 40.99 25.37 -33.53
CA SER A 35 40.19 24.43 -34.36
C SER A 35 40.26 23.01 -33.84
N LEU A 36 41.44 22.56 -33.38
CA LEU A 36 41.60 21.25 -32.77
C LEU A 36 40.88 21.13 -31.45
N ALA A 37 40.86 22.18 -30.63
CA ALA A 37 40.13 22.23 -29.38
C ALA A 37 38.62 22.09 -29.61
N VAL A 38 38.07 22.81 -30.58
CA VAL A 38 36.64 22.72 -30.95
C VAL A 38 36.29 21.35 -31.50
N ALA A 39 37.11 20.81 -32.43
CA ALA A 39 36.90 19.48 -33.02
C ALA A 39 36.95 18.34 -31.98
N ALA A 40 37.71 18.52 -30.89
CA ALA A 40 37.79 17.53 -29.80
C ALA A 40 36.60 17.55 -28.83
N ILE A 41 35.70 18.52 -28.93
CA ILE A 41 34.46 18.57 -28.12
C ILE A 41 33.41 17.67 -28.79
N PRO A 42 32.96 16.59 -28.16
CA PRO A 42 31.93 15.71 -28.72
C PRO A 42 30.54 16.38 -28.60
N GLU A 43 30.24 17.34 -29.45
CA GLU A 43 28.98 18.15 -29.42
C GLU A 43 27.73 17.27 -29.50
N GLY A 44 27.80 16.14 -30.19
CA GLY A 44 26.69 15.20 -30.29
C GLY A 44 26.42 14.37 -29.02
N LEU A 45 27.35 14.30 -28.08
CA LEU A 45 27.23 13.41 -26.92
C LEU A 45 26.03 13.77 -26.03
N ALA A 46 25.86 15.03 -25.69
CA ALA A 46 24.75 15.51 -24.87
C ALA A 46 23.39 15.22 -25.53
N THR A 47 23.30 15.42 -26.86
CA THR A 47 22.11 15.14 -27.64
C THR A 47 21.78 13.66 -27.66
N VAL A 48 22.76 12.78 -27.92
CA VAL A 48 22.57 11.33 -27.94
C VAL A 48 22.11 10.82 -26.57
N VAL A 49 22.74 11.28 -25.47
CA VAL A 49 22.35 10.93 -24.11
C VAL A 49 20.90 11.34 -23.83
N THR A 50 20.53 12.59 -24.17
CA THR A 50 19.17 13.11 -23.95
C THR A 50 18.13 12.31 -24.74
N ILE A 51 18.41 11.99 -26.01
CA ILE A 51 17.51 11.18 -26.83
C ILE A 51 17.36 9.77 -26.25
N SER A 52 18.47 9.15 -25.85
CA SER A 52 18.47 7.80 -25.25
C SER A 52 17.62 7.76 -23.97
N LEU A 53 17.82 8.74 -23.07
CA LEU A 53 17.02 8.87 -21.85
C LEU A 53 15.54 9.13 -22.15
N SER A 54 15.21 9.96 -23.15
CA SER A 54 13.84 10.23 -23.56
C SER A 54 13.12 8.97 -24.07
N ILE A 55 13.82 8.14 -24.84
CA ILE A 55 13.29 6.83 -25.27
C ILE A 55 13.05 5.94 -24.05
N GLY A 56 13.97 5.93 -23.09
CA GLY A 56 13.83 5.21 -21.83
C GLY A 56 12.58 5.64 -21.05
N VAL A 57 12.39 6.96 -20.87
CA VAL A 57 11.19 7.51 -20.20
C VAL A 57 9.91 7.12 -20.94
N THR A 58 9.89 7.20 -22.27
CA THR A 58 8.72 6.80 -23.07
C THR A 58 8.36 5.33 -22.85
N LYS A 59 9.35 4.43 -22.83
CA LYS A 59 9.13 3.01 -22.56
C LYS A 59 8.63 2.75 -21.15
N MET A 60 9.15 3.47 -20.15
CA MET A 60 8.72 3.37 -18.75
C MET A 60 7.30 3.90 -18.55
N SER A 61 6.97 5.04 -19.17
CA SER A 61 5.62 5.62 -19.14
C SER A 61 4.56 4.65 -19.70
N ARG A 62 4.87 3.92 -20.76
CA ARG A 62 3.98 2.85 -21.29
C ARG A 62 3.77 1.69 -20.31
N ARG A 63 4.59 1.58 -19.30
CA ARG A 63 4.47 0.62 -18.19
C ARG A 63 3.96 1.26 -16.90
N ASN A 64 3.27 2.41 -17.02
CA ASN A 64 2.69 3.17 -15.91
C ASN A 64 3.72 3.69 -14.88
N ALA A 65 5.02 3.77 -15.25
CA ALA A 65 6.03 4.37 -14.41
C ALA A 65 6.10 5.89 -14.66
N VAL A 66 5.88 6.69 -13.63
CA VAL A 66 5.91 8.15 -13.71
C VAL A 66 7.32 8.66 -13.42
N ILE A 67 8.02 9.15 -14.45
CA ILE A 67 9.35 9.73 -14.34
C ILE A 67 9.26 11.24 -14.35
N ARG A 68 9.72 11.90 -13.29
CA ARG A 68 9.71 13.37 -13.16
C ARG A 68 11.00 14.06 -13.63
N LYS A 69 12.12 13.32 -13.62
CA LYS A 69 13.45 13.85 -14.04
C LYS A 69 14.13 12.82 -14.94
N LEU A 70 14.70 13.27 -16.08
CA LEU A 70 15.39 12.38 -17.03
C LEU A 70 16.55 11.62 -16.39
N THR A 71 17.32 12.26 -15.50
CA THR A 71 18.44 11.63 -14.80
C THR A 71 18.02 10.49 -13.86
N ALA A 72 16.75 10.45 -13.43
CA ALA A 72 16.25 9.38 -12.59
C ALA A 72 16.22 8.01 -13.32
N VAL A 73 16.15 8.01 -14.65
CA VAL A 73 16.19 6.76 -15.46
C VAL A 73 17.55 6.09 -15.32
N GLU A 74 18.63 6.86 -15.38
CA GLU A 74 19.99 6.36 -15.21
C GLU A 74 20.22 5.82 -13.80
N THR A 75 19.84 6.61 -12.77
CA THR A 75 19.96 6.19 -11.37
C THR A 75 19.19 4.90 -11.11
N LEU A 76 17.97 4.77 -11.66
CA LEU A 76 17.17 3.56 -11.50
C LEU A 76 17.81 2.35 -12.18
N GLY A 77 18.43 2.55 -13.36
CA GLY A 77 19.16 1.50 -14.08
C GLY A 77 20.40 0.98 -13.34
N CYS A 78 20.99 1.77 -12.47
CA CYS A 78 22.17 1.42 -11.66
C CYS A 78 21.81 0.91 -10.25
N ALA A 79 20.51 0.84 -9.91
CA ALA A 79 20.08 0.40 -8.58
C ALA A 79 20.38 -1.10 -8.38
N GLN A 80 21.09 -1.43 -7.30
CA GLN A 80 21.42 -2.81 -6.91
C GLN A 80 20.45 -3.35 -5.86
N VAL A 81 19.78 -2.48 -5.13
CA VAL A 81 18.83 -2.83 -4.07
C VAL A 81 17.54 -2.06 -4.27
N ILE A 82 16.42 -2.78 -4.24
CA ILE A 82 15.08 -2.19 -4.31
C ILE A 82 14.40 -2.41 -2.96
N CYS A 83 14.09 -1.33 -2.25
CA CYS A 83 13.29 -1.35 -1.04
C CYS A 83 11.86 -0.96 -1.41
N SER A 84 10.90 -1.85 -1.17
CA SER A 84 9.49 -1.61 -1.47
C SER A 84 8.65 -1.73 -0.21
N ASP A 85 7.74 -0.77 0.02
CA ASP A 85 6.68 -0.94 1.01
C ASP A 85 5.67 -1.99 0.49
N LYS A 86 5.11 -2.77 1.42
CA LYS A 86 4.12 -3.78 1.09
C LYS A 86 2.77 -3.16 0.74
N THR A 87 2.29 -2.27 1.62
CA THR A 87 0.91 -1.77 1.59
C THR A 87 0.71 -0.70 0.52
N GLY A 88 -0.21 -0.93 -0.42
CA GLY A 88 -0.50 -0.01 -1.52
C GLY A 88 0.53 0.00 -2.65
N THR A 89 1.65 -0.77 -2.51
CA THR A 89 2.69 -0.93 -3.53
C THR A 89 2.68 -2.36 -4.09
N LEU A 90 2.92 -3.35 -3.24
CA LEU A 90 2.83 -4.77 -3.60
C LEU A 90 1.42 -5.32 -3.48
N THR A 91 0.58 -4.66 -2.70
CA THR A 91 -0.84 -4.97 -2.50
C THR A 91 -1.71 -3.79 -2.89
N GLN A 92 -2.98 -4.03 -3.14
CA GLN A 92 -3.95 -3.00 -3.50
C GLN A 92 -4.47 -2.20 -2.29
N ASN A 93 -3.97 -2.44 -1.07
CA ASN A 93 -4.54 -1.92 0.18
C ASN A 93 -6.05 -2.16 0.29
N ARG A 94 -6.51 -3.32 -0.19
CA ARG A 94 -7.90 -3.72 -0.22
C ARG A 94 -8.04 -5.07 0.48
N MET A 95 -8.98 -5.13 1.40
CA MET A 95 -9.34 -6.35 2.11
C MET A 95 -10.65 -6.91 1.55
N THR A 96 -10.80 -8.22 1.60
CA THR A 96 -12.03 -8.92 1.21
C THR A 96 -12.21 -10.11 2.14
N VAL A 97 -13.44 -10.37 2.59
CA VAL A 97 -13.76 -11.59 3.32
C VAL A 97 -13.74 -12.76 2.33
N VAL A 98 -12.88 -13.75 2.60
CA VAL A 98 -12.68 -14.91 1.72
C VAL A 98 -13.11 -16.23 2.38
N ARG A 99 -13.25 -16.23 3.70
CA ARG A 99 -13.66 -17.43 4.47
C ARG A 99 -14.42 -16.99 5.71
N THR A 100 -15.47 -17.70 6.02
CA THR A 100 -16.27 -17.54 7.24
C THR A 100 -16.29 -18.85 8.01
N ALA A 101 -16.29 -18.76 9.34
CA ALA A 101 -16.44 -19.89 10.23
C ALA A 101 -17.49 -19.52 11.28
N GLY A 102 -18.64 -20.12 11.20
CA GLY A 102 -19.78 -19.84 12.10
C GLY A 102 -21.01 -20.57 11.62
N ARG A 103 -21.97 -20.76 12.51
CA ARG A 103 -23.21 -21.49 12.19
C ARG A 103 -24.28 -20.59 11.58
N ASP A 104 -24.21 -19.28 11.83
CA ASP A 104 -25.11 -18.27 11.29
C ASP A 104 -24.30 -17.14 10.65
N GLU A 105 -24.16 -17.24 9.33
CA GLU A 105 -23.40 -16.30 8.53
C GLU A 105 -24.07 -14.92 8.48
N LYS A 106 -25.41 -14.85 8.50
CA LYS A 106 -26.14 -13.60 8.49
C LYS A 106 -25.99 -12.83 9.80
N LEU A 107 -26.09 -13.54 10.93
CA LEU A 107 -25.85 -12.92 12.24
C LEU A 107 -24.41 -12.44 12.36
N LEU A 108 -23.44 -13.24 11.91
CA LEU A 108 -22.03 -12.86 11.87
C LEU A 108 -21.82 -11.58 11.02
N ALA A 109 -22.39 -11.54 9.82
CA ALA A 109 -22.28 -10.39 8.93
C ALA A 109 -22.95 -9.14 9.52
N THR A 110 -24.11 -9.29 10.15
CA THR A 110 -24.81 -8.21 10.88
C THR A 110 -23.95 -7.64 12.00
N ALA A 111 -23.42 -8.51 12.87
CA ALA A 111 -22.56 -8.10 13.97
C ALA A 111 -21.29 -7.39 13.50
N MET A 112 -20.63 -7.93 12.47
CA MET A 112 -19.42 -7.37 11.89
C MET A 112 -19.67 -6.00 11.21
N SER A 113 -20.80 -5.86 10.49
CA SER A 113 -21.18 -4.60 9.83
C SER A 113 -21.56 -3.52 10.82
N LEU A 114 -22.38 -3.86 11.83
CA LEU A 114 -22.79 -2.90 12.87
C LEU A 114 -21.65 -2.46 13.78
N CYS A 115 -20.73 -3.39 14.08
CA CYS A 115 -19.52 -3.11 14.86
C CYS A 115 -18.39 -2.60 13.96
N SER A 116 -18.68 -1.69 13.02
CA SER A 116 -17.72 -1.06 12.09
C SER A 116 -18.10 0.40 11.86
N ASP A 117 -17.11 1.25 11.57
CA ASP A 117 -17.31 2.67 11.30
C ASP A 117 -17.28 2.99 9.79
N ALA A 118 -16.84 2.05 8.94
CA ALA A 118 -16.91 2.20 7.49
C ALA A 118 -18.37 2.34 7.04
N GLU A 119 -18.66 3.32 6.18
CA GLU A 119 -20.00 3.60 5.66
C GLU A 119 -20.07 3.36 4.15
N PRO A 120 -21.19 2.88 3.60
CA PRO A 120 -21.35 2.72 2.17
C PRO A 120 -21.47 4.09 1.49
N ASP A 121 -20.83 4.23 0.32
CA ASP A 121 -20.97 5.38 -0.57
C ASP A 121 -22.22 5.25 -1.47
N GLU A 122 -22.39 6.20 -2.41
CA GLU A 122 -23.48 6.20 -3.39
C GLU A 122 -23.49 4.95 -4.31
N THR A 123 -22.35 4.26 -4.43
CA THR A 123 -22.18 3.03 -5.22
C THR A 123 -22.38 1.77 -4.39
N GLU A 124 -22.86 1.89 -3.16
CA GLU A 124 -23.00 0.82 -2.17
C GLU A 124 -21.66 0.15 -1.76
N LYS A 125 -20.52 0.78 -2.08
CA LYS A 125 -19.20 0.31 -1.63
C LYS A 125 -18.82 0.99 -0.33
N ALA A 126 -18.31 0.21 0.60
CA ALA A 126 -17.87 0.74 1.88
C ALA A 126 -16.59 1.60 1.73
N VAL A 127 -16.58 2.74 2.39
CA VAL A 127 -15.48 3.69 2.49
C VAL A 127 -15.06 3.82 3.95
N GLY A 128 -13.77 3.70 4.24
CA GLY A 128 -13.21 3.72 5.58
C GLY A 128 -11.94 2.88 5.70
N GLU A 129 -11.68 2.34 6.86
CA GLU A 129 -10.57 1.44 7.11
C GLU A 129 -10.74 0.15 6.29
N PRO A 130 -9.69 -0.36 5.59
CA PRO A 130 -9.82 -1.48 4.65
C PRO A 130 -10.44 -2.74 5.24
N THR A 131 -10.13 -3.08 6.49
CA THR A 131 -10.71 -4.26 7.16
C THR A 131 -12.20 -4.08 7.40
N GLU A 132 -12.62 -2.91 7.85
CA GLU A 132 -14.04 -2.61 8.07
C GLU A 132 -14.83 -2.53 6.77
N CYS A 133 -14.23 -1.95 5.72
CA CYS A 133 -14.82 -1.97 4.38
C CYS A 133 -15.09 -3.41 3.91
N ALA A 134 -14.17 -4.34 4.17
CA ALA A 134 -14.37 -5.75 3.82
C ALA A 134 -15.58 -6.36 4.54
N LEU A 135 -15.77 -6.06 5.83
CA LEU A 135 -16.88 -6.56 6.63
C LEU A 135 -18.22 -6.00 6.18
N VAL A 136 -18.29 -4.70 5.90
CA VAL A 136 -19.50 -4.03 5.41
C VAL A 136 -19.87 -4.53 4.01
N ASN A 137 -18.89 -4.66 3.10
CA ASN A 137 -19.12 -5.18 1.76
C ASN A 137 -19.56 -6.65 1.78
N PHE A 138 -19.04 -7.45 2.71
CA PHE A 138 -19.48 -8.82 2.93
C PHE A 138 -20.95 -8.88 3.35
N ALA A 139 -21.38 -8.06 4.32
CA ALA A 139 -22.78 -7.97 4.73
C ALA A 139 -23.68 -7.52 3.55
N THR A 140 -23.24 -6.53 2.77
CA THR A 140 -23.97 -6.06 1.58
C THR A 140 -24.12 -7.17 0.55
N ALA A 141 -23.11 -8.01 0.33
CA ALA A 141 -23.18 -9.15 -0.59
C ALA A 141 -24.21 -10.22 -0.15
N LEU A 142 -24.48 -10.33 1.15
CA LEU A 142 -25.54 -11.18 1.71
C LEU A 142 -26.93 -10.50 1.74
N GLY A 143 -27.06 -9.30 1.14
CA GLY A 143 -28.29 -8.53 1.12
C GLY A 143 -28.55 -7.71 2.39
N LEU A 144 -27.58 -7.65 3.31
CA LEU A 144 -27.67 -6.93 4.58
C LEU A 144 -27.06 -5.53 4.43
N LYS A 145 -27.86 -4.58 3.97
CA LYS A 145 -27.41 -3.19 3.74
C LYS A 145 -27.23 -2.46 5.06
N LYS A 146 -26.07 -1.89 5.30
CA LYS A 146 -25.73 -1.20 6.56
C LYS A 146 -26.73 -0.10 6.96
N PRO A 147 -27.24 0.76 6.06
CA PRO A 147 -28.25 1.74 6.44
C PRO A 147 -29.54 1.11 7.01
N ALA A 148 -30.00 -0.01 6.44
CA ALA A 148 -31.16 -0.75 6.95
C ALA A 148 -30.85 -1.38 8.32
N LEU A 149 -29.69 -2.00 8.47
CA LEU A 149 -29.24 -2.55 9.75
C LEU A 149 -29.15 -1.45 10.84
N LYS A 150 -28.63 -0.26 10.51
CA LYS A 150 -28.58 0.86 11.46
C LYS A 150 -29.95 1.37 11.87
N ALA A 151 -30.94 1.29 10.98
CA ALA A 151 -32.32 1.65 11.32
C ALA A 151 -32.97 0.61 12.22
N GLU A 152 -32.68 -0.66 12.02
CA GLU A 152 -33.18 -1.79 12.82
C GLU A 152 -32.46 -1.90 14.17
N TYR A 153 -31.15 -1.61 14.20
CA TYR A 153 -30.27 -1.67 15.36
C TYR A 153 -29.62 -0.30 15.63
N PRO A 154 -30.34 0.73 16.09
CA PRO A 154 -29.74 2.03 16.41
C PRO A 154 -28.60 1.89 17.42
N ARG A 155 -27.41 2.42 17.08
CA ARG A 155 -26.24 2.43 17.97
C ARG A 155 -26.50 3.45 19.10
N ILE A 156 -26.41 2.99 20.34
CA ILE A 156 -26.62 3.83 21.54
C ILE A 156 -25.33 4.11 22.31
N ALA A 157 -24.32 3.23 22.18
CA ALA A 157 -23.01 3.41 22.79
C ALA A 157 -21.94 2.65 22.02
N GLU A 158 -20.69 3.03 22.23
CA GLU A 158 -19.54 2.35 21.66
C GLU A 158 -18.30 2.41 22.55
N ALA A 159 -17.44 1.42 22.40
CA ALA A 159 -16.05 1.46 22.83
C ALA A 159 -15.21 1.23 21.57
N PRO A 160 -14.57 2.28 21.03
CA PRO A 160 -13.79 2.20 19.78
C PRO A 160 -12.70 1.14 19.84
N PHE A 161 -12.14 0.81 18.68
CA PHE A 161 -11.03 -0.14 18.63
C PHE A 161 -9.85 0.34 19.47
N ASP A 162 -9.38 -0.54 20.33
CA ASP A 162 -8.22 -0.30 21.19
C ASP A 162 -7.19 -1.40 20.91
N SER A 163 -5.98 -0.97 20.54
CA SER A 163 -4.87 -1.87 20.21
C SER A 163 -4.39 -2.72 21.39
N MET A 164 -4.57 -2.27 22.62
CA MET A 164 -4.24 -3.04 23.83
C MET A 164 -5.27 -4.14 24.09
N ARG A 165 -6.56 -3.80 23.91
CA ARG A 165 -7.66 -4.77 24.01
C ARG A 165 -7.77 -5.65 22.75
N LYS A 166 -7.34 -5.15 21.59
CA LYS A 166 -7.54 -5.73 20.25
C LYS A 166 -9.02 -5.97 19.91
N LEU A 167 -9.90 -5.20 20.50
CA LEU A 167 -11.36 -5.33 20.40
C LEU A 167 -12.01 -3.96 20.15
N MET A 168 -13.10 -3.98 19.39
CA MET A 168 -14.07 -2.90 19.27
C MET A 168 -15.43 -3.41 19.75
N THR A 169 -16.21 -2.56 20.38
CA THR A 169 -17.53 -2.91 20.89
C THR A 169 -18.54 -1.83 20.53
N THR A 170 -19.71 -2.24 20.07
CA THR A 170 -20.86 -1.33 19.84
C THR A 170 -22.08 -1.89 20.56
N VAL A 171 -22.91 -0.98 21.05
CA VAL A 171 -24.16 -1.32 21.77
C VAL A 171 -25.31 -0.73 21.00
N HIS A 172 -26.35 -1.53 20.81
CA HIS A 172 -27.49 -1.23 19.95
C HIS A 172 -28.80 -1.49 20.70
N ASN A 173 -29.84 -0.75 20.32
CA ASN A 173 -31.19 -1.06 20.71
C ASN A 173 -31.86 -1.83 19.56
N HIS A 174 -32.45 -2.97 19.83
CA HIS A 174 -33.25 -3.73 18.90
C HIS A 174 -34.58 -4.07 19.53
N ASN A 175 -35.64 -3.39 19.11
CA ASN A 175 -37.01 -3.60 19.61
C ASN A 175 -37.14 -3.51 21.15
N GLY A 176 -36.33 -2.65 21.80
CA GLY A 176 -36.32 -2.51 23.25
C GLY A 176 -35.29 -3.41 23.95
N GLU A 177 -34.70 -4.36 23.29
CA GLU A 177 -33.58 -5.16 23.81
C GLU A 177 -32.25 -4.45 23.56
N ILE A 178 -31.38 -4.43 24.55
CA ILE A 178 -30.03 -3.89 24.40
C ILE A 178 -29.08 -5.02 24.01
N ILE A 179 -28.54 -4.93 22.79
CA ILE A 179 -27.62 -5.91 22.23
C ILE A 179 -26.25 -5.27 22.07
N GLN A 180 -25.24 -5.92 22.58
CA GLN A 180 -23.86 -5.57 22.39
C GLN A 180 -23.21 -6.50 21.35
N PHE A 181 -22.53 -5.91 20.35
CA PHE A 181 -21.64 -6.63 19.45
C PHE A 181 -20.19 -6.24 19.76
N THR A 182 -19.31 -7.23 19.76
CA THR A 182 -17.87 -7.03 19.93
C THR A 182 -17.13 -7.78 18.86
N LYS A 183 -16.26 -7.08 18.11
CA LYS A 183 -15.37 -7.69 17.11
C LYS A 183 -13.91 -7.54 17.52
N GLY A 184 -13.07 -8.46 17.07
CA GLY A 184 -11.63 -8.34 17.22
C GLY A 184 -10.87 -9.64 17.12
N ALA A 185 -9.69 -9.70 17.75
CA ALA A 185 -8.81 -10.86 17.72
C ALA A 185 -9.49 -12.07 18.38
N PRO A 186 -9.55 -13.23 17.67
CA PRO A 186 -10.26 -14.40 18.18
C PRO A 186 -9.75 -14.91 19.53
N ASP A 187 -8.44 -14.88 19.74
CA ASP A 187 -7.78 -15.30 20.99
C ASP A 187 -8.18 -14.42 22.19
N GLU A 188 -8.32 -13.10 21.98
CA GLU A 188 -8.73 -12.17 23.03
C GLU A 188 -10.24 -12.22 23.30
N LEU A 189 -11.02 -12.38 22.24
CA LEU A 189 -12.48 -12.47 22.37
C LEU A 189 -12.92 -13.74 23.08
N LEU A 190 -12.33 -14.88 22.73
CA LEU A 190 -12.63 -16.18 23.34
C LEU A 190 -12.40 -16.22 24.86
N LYS A 191 -11.44 -15.48 25.40
CA LYS A 191 -11.20 -15.38 26.84
C LYS A 191 -12.38 -14.81 27.60
N ARG A 192 -13.24 -14.04 26.91
CA ARG A 192 -14.41 -13.33 27.46
C ARG A 192 -15.74 -14.02 27.17
N CYS A 193 -15.75 -15.03 26.30
CA CYS A 193 -16.94 -15.75 25.92
C CYS A 193 -17.25 -16.88 26.91
N THR A 194 -18.49 -16.92 27.37
CA THR A 194 -19.03 -17.97 28.25
C THR A 194 -19.91 -18.96 27.49
N GLY A 195 -20.36 -18.60 26.28
CA GLY A 195 -21.21 -19.41 25.42
C GLY A 195 -20.79 -19.36 23.95
N TYR A 196 -21.29 -20.30 23.19
CA TYR A 196 -21.14 -20.41 21.74
C TYR A 196 -22.54 -20.52 21.11
N PHE A 197 -22.78 -19.75 20.04
CA PHE A 197 -24.05 -19.83 19.28
C PHE A 197 -23.93 -20.92 18.22
N ASP A 198 -24.78 -21.97 18.35
CA ASP A 198 -24.74 -23.14 17.46
C ASP A 198 -25.56 -22.97 16.18
N GLY A 199 -26.13 -21.78 15.96
CA GLY A 199 -27.04 -21.44 14.85
C GLY A 199 -28.52 -21.45 15.27
N SER A 200 -28.86 -21.96 16.45
CA SER A 200 -30.23 -21.99 16.99
C SER A 200 -30.31 -21.52 18.44
N LYS A 201 -29.32 -21.85 19.24
CA LYS A 201 -29.27 -21.53 20.68
C LYS A 201 -27.83 -21.26 21.13
N VAL A 202 -27.71 -20.64 22.29
CA VAL A 202 -26.43 -20.48 22.97
C VAL A 202 -26.15 -21.73 23.80
N VAL A 203 -25.03 -22.39 23.52
CA VAL A 203 -24.52 -23.53 24.32
C VAL A 203 -23.35 -23.06 25.19
N PRO A 204 -23.10 -23.68 26.36
CA PRO A 204 -21.96 -23.34 27.17
C PRO A 204 -20.63 -23.53 26.42
N MET A 205 -19.70 -22.60 26.60
CA MET A 205 -18.36 -22.69 26.05
C MET A 205 -17.56 -23.79 26.77
N THR A 206 -17.31 -24.88 26.08
CA THR A 206 -16.49 -25.98 26.58
C THR A 206 -15.04 -25.84 26.13
N ASP A 207 -14.10 -26.50 26.81
CA ASP A 207 -12.69 -26.53 26.40
C ASP A 207 -12.49 -27.20 25.01
N ALA A 208 -13.39 -28.12 24.65
CA ALA A 208 -13.38 -28.76 23.34
C ALA A 208 -13.74 -27.74 22.23
N LEU A 209 -14.84 -26.99 22.40
CA LEU A 209 -15.26 -25.92 21.48
C LEU A 209 -14.21 -24.82 21.40
N ARG A 210 -13.62 -24.44 22.51
CA ARG A 210 -12.55 -23.43 22.53
C ARG A 210 -11.34 -23.87 21.72
N ARG A 211 -10.94 -25.13 21.84
CA ARG A 211 -9.84 -25.70 21.04
C ARG A 211 -10.18 -25.79 19.55
N GLU A 212 -11.42 -26.15 19.22
CA GLU A 212 -11.89 -26.20 17.84
C GLU A 212 -11.82 -24.80 17.17
N ILE A 213 -12.33 -23.76 17.83
CA ILE A 213 -12.30 -22.39 17.33
C ILE A 213 -10.85 -21.89 17.17
N LEU A 214 -9.98 -22.20 18.13
CA LEU A 214 -8.57 -21.83 18.04
C LEU A 214 -7.84 -22.59 16.92
N ALA A 215 -8.19 -23.85 16.69
CA ALA A 215 -7.65 -24.63 15.57
C ALA A 215 -8.08 -24.05 14.22
N GLU A 216 -9.35 -23.63 14.09
CA GLU A 216 -9.85 -22.92 12.89
C GLU A 216 -9.14 -21.59 12.68
N ASN A 217 -8.98 -20.79 13.74
CA ASN A 217 -8.20 -19.56 13.68
C ASN A 217 -6.75 -19.80 13.22
N LYS A 218 -6.13 -20.87 13.72
CA LYS A 218 -4.78 -21.26 13.29
C LYS A 218 -4.75 -21.66 11.82
N SER A 219 -5.72 -22.47 11.37
CA SER A 219 -5.84 -22.84 9.95
C SER A 219 -5.93 -21.61 9.04
N MET A 220 -6.75 -20.60 9.41
CA MET A 220 -6.82 -19.34 8.67
C MET A 220 -5.49 -18.57 8.68
N ALA A 221 -4.77 -18.59 9.80
CA ALA A 221 -3.46 -17.94 9.90
C ALA A 221 -2.39 -18.66 9.07
N ASP A 222 -2.41 -19.99 9.01
CA ASP A 222 -1.52 -20.80 8.18
C ASP A 222 -1.74 -20.51 6.68
N ASP A 223 -2.97 -20.16 6.29
CA ASP A 223 -3.33 -19.66 4.95
C ASP A 223 -3.03 -18.15 4.75
N ALA A 224 -2.28 -17.53 5.65
CA ALA A 224 -1.94 -16.10 5.68
C ALA A 224 -3.18 -15.17 5.71
N LEU A 225 -4.32 -15.62 6.23
CA LEU A 225 -5.52 -14.82 6.39
C LEU A 225 -5.50 -14.08 7.73
N ARG A 226 -6.06 -12.86 7.72
CA ARG A 226 -6.35 -12.13 8.96
C ARG A 226 -7.71 -12.59 9.47
N ALA A 227 -7.74 -13.33 10.57
CA ALA A 227 -8.98 -13.73 11.21
C ALA A 227 -9.50 -12.66 12.16
N LEU A 228 -10.82 -12.46 12.15
CA LEU A 228 -11.57 -11.67 13.12
C LEU A 228 -12.72 -12.52 13.66
N ALA A 229 -13.02 -12.37 14.94
CA ALA A 229 -14.18 -12.97 15.56
C ALA A 229 -15.21 -11.91 15.97
N ALA A 230 -16.49 -12.31 16.01
CA ALA A 230 -17.56 -11.54 16.61
C ALA A 230 -18.15 -12.30 17.80
N ALA A 231 -18.55 -11.54 18.80
CA ALA A 231 -19.36 -12.03 19.90
C ALA A 231 -20.52 -11.07 20.14
N MET A 232 -21.61 -11.58 20.68
CA MET A 232 -22.75 -10.77 21.10
C MET A 232 -23.12 -11.03 22.55
N ARG A 233 -23.78 -10.05 23.16
CA ARG A 233 -24.36 -10.14 24.48
C ARG A 233 -25.67 -9.36 24.49
N THR A 234 -26.69 -9.93 25.06
CA THR A 234 -27.91 -9.20 25.46
C THR A 234 -27.75 -8.68 26.89
N TRP A 235 -28.28 -7.50 27.15
CA TRP A 235 -28.30 -6.89 28.46
C TRP A 235 -29.75 -6.84 28.92
N ASP A 236 -30.03 -7.42 30.08
CA ASP A 236 -31.32 -7.20 30.75
C ASP A 236 -31.34 -5.78 31.28
N GLU A 237 -32.42 -5.04 31.03
CA GLU A 237 -32.68 -3.77 31.72
C GLU A 237 -32.86 -4.08 33.20
N LYS A 238 -31.87 -3.71 34.01
CA LYS A 238 -31.99 -3.56 35.44
C LYS A 238 -31.46 -2.22 35.87
#